data_4372bf367e8af5d17007d88fa8244e46
#
_entry.id   4372bf367e8af5d17007d88fa8244e46
#
_cell.length_a   1.000
_cell.length_b   1.000
_cell.length_c   1.000
_cell.angle_alpha   90.00
_cell.angle_beta   90.00
_cell.angle_gamma   90.00
#
_symmetry.space_group_name_H-M   'P 1'
#
loop_
_entity.id
_entity.type
_entity.pdbx_description
1 polymer ?
#
loop_
_entity_poly.entity_id
_entity_poly.type
_entity_poly.pdbx_seq_one_letter_code
_entity_poly.pdbx_strand_id
1 'polypeptide(L)'
;AYIKPKNYNILLILNDQERAWPYIPKSIDLPARRYLESISTYFNRSYTSTPICSPARSSVYTGQHVQFTGVWDNTVTPWVPGLYDNVNTIGHMMRNQNYETGYFGKWHLTNITESNVNENALGYEGMKQMFSKYGFDNSNQPGERDLGQGGYKYDGLTARDASKFILENKNNSKPWSAFINFVNPHDIMFYRAAPEIKGTGFIAANQQFAPNDPIYDLEHDFEFPKNFGPRQSMDAGAEIGTELMNTLYGEISYNRPDLWRKFCNYYFNCLRDVDRRIMMLIDTLQETDQLENTIIFMISDHGEMLGQQGARGKVVAWEESIKVPTLVYHPDLKQQKMCNSIISNIDIVPSILEFAGLDKLEIKNKFPELKGNSYAHLVENVNYTNNRDVEGHLIHGVQIIPTVFEVAEKFRHTALAEGFVNKAKAFASQGNFLPDFSLPLNYKGVVDKKYKFLRFFSPRMNNIPHDYNDLVANNSDFQLFDLENDPYEMNDLSKNENNRDLLMLMNEKCNNCLLY
;
A
#
# COMPACT_ATOMS: atom_id res chain seq x y z
N ALA A 1 -24.71 4.71 -23.31
CA ALA A 1 -24.89 6.15 -23.48
C ALA A 1 -23.68 6.85 -22.91
N TYR A 2 -22.98 7.63 -23.72
CA TYR A 2 -21.83 8.45 -23.30
C TYR A 2 -22.39 9.52 -22.35
N ILE A 3 -22.12 9.35 -21.06
CA ILE A 3 -22.44 10.38 -20.08
C ILE A 3 -21.46 11.52 -20.36
N LYS A 4 -21.96 12.70 -20.76
CA LYS A 4 -21.13 13.89 -20.91
C LYS A 4 -20.38 14.10 -19.60
N PRO A 5 -19.05 14.33 -19.63
CA PRO A 5 -18.30 14.53 -18.40
C PRO A 5 -18.86 15.75 -17.65
N LYS A 6 -19.49 15.48 -16.54
CA LYS A 6 -19.81 16.47 -15.54
C LYS A 6 -18.48 16.69 -14.78
N ASN A 7 -18.15 17.91 -14.45
CA ASN A 7 -16.94 18.21 -13.67
C ASN A 7 -17.14 17.77 -12.21
N TYR A 8 -17.05 16.45 -11.97
CA TYR A 8 -17.16 15.91 -10.61
C TYR A 8 -15.96 16.34 -9.77
N ASN A 9 -16.20 16.60 -8.49
CA ASN A 9 -15.14 16.59 -7.51
C ASN A 9 -14.58 15.18 -7.35
N ILE A 10 -13.32 15.07 -6.97
CA ILE A 10 -12.64 13.80 -6.71
C ILE A 10 -12.17 13.77 -5.26
N LEU A 11 -12.61 12.77 -4.52
CA LEU A 11 -12.12 12.50 -3.17
C LEU A 11 -11.43 11.14 -3.16
N LEU A 12 -10.13 11.10 -2.85
CA LEU A 12 -9.41 9.87 -2.59
C LEU A 12 -9.10 9.77 -1.11
N ILE A 13 -9.53 8.68 -0.48
CA ILE A 13 -9.26 8.33 0.91
C ILE A 13 -8.31 7.13 0.91
N LEU A 14 -7.12 7.30 1.45
CA LEU A 14 -6.14 6.24 1.63
C LEU A 14 -5.94 5.97 3.11
N ASN A 15 -6.22 4.73 3.52
CA ASN A 15 -5.93 4.24 4.86
C ASN A 15 -4.63 3.42 4.82
N ASP A 16 -3.64 3.78 5.65
CA ASP A 16 -2.36 3.09 5.65
C ASP A 16 -2.48 1.72 6.34
N GLN A 17 -2.00 0.66 5.66
CA GLN A 17 -1.93 -0.70 6.20
C GLN A 17 -3.30 -1.38 6.40
N GLU A 18 -4.31 -0.99 5.63
CA GLU A 18 -5.63 -1.63 5.69
C GLU A 18 -5.68 -2.90 4.84
N ARG A 19 -6.09 -4.01 5.46
CA ARG A 19 -6.31 -5.30 4.79
C ARG A 19 -7.51 -5.22 3.84
N ALA A 20 -7.48 -6.04 2.78
CA ALA A 20 -8.67 -6.26 1.97
C ALA A 20 -9.84 -6.72 2.84
N TRP A 21 -11.05 -6.20 2.58
CA TRP A 21 -12.21 -6.39 3.47
C TRP A 21 -12.64 -7.84 3.67
N PRO A 22 -12.50 -8.77 2.71
CA PRO A 22 -12.75 -10.18 2.97
C PRO A 22 -11.91 -10.80 4.10
N TYR A 23 -10.77 -10.17 4.44
CA TYR A 23 -9.90 -10.58 5.56
C TYR A 23 -10.23 -9.91 6.89
N ILE A 24 -11.22 -9.01 6.91
CA ILE A 24 -11.71 -8.35 8.13
C ILE A 24 -12.95 -9.12 8.60
N PRO A 25 -13.01 -9.55 9.88
CA PRO A 25 -14.19 -10.23 10.39
C PRO A 25 -15.46 -9.38 10.28
N LYS A 26 -16.56 -9.96 9.87
CA LYS A 26 -17.84 -9.25 9.69
C LYS A 26 -18.45 -8.72 11.00
N SER A 27 -17.97 -9.24 12.14
CA SER A 27 -18.34 -8.77 13.47
C SER A 27 -17.81 -7.39 13.80
N ILE A 28 -16.80 -6.89 13.07
CA ILE A 28 -16.22 -5.57 13.31
C ILE A 28 -17.17 -4.50 12.79
N ASP A 29 -17.58 -3.59 13.67
CA ASP A 29 -18.49 -2.51 13.32
C ASP A 29 -17.77 -1.34 12.64
N LEU A 30 -18.02 -1.19 11.33
CA LEU A 30 -17.39 -0.19 10.45
C LEU A 30 -18.49 0.53 9.65
N PRO A 31 -19.29 1.41 10.28
CA PRO A 31 -20.48 2.00 9.65
C PRO A 31 -20.17 2.84 8.41
N ALA A 32 -19.07 3.59 8.37
CA ALA A 32 -18.70 4.39 7.20
C ALA A 32 -18.38 3.50 6.00
N ARG A 33 -17.60 2.43 6.21
CA ARG A 33 -17.27 1.48 5.14
C ARG A 33 -18.52 0.75 4.64
N ARG A 34 -19.40 0.32 5.53
CA ARG A 34 -20.67 -0.32 5.13
C ARG A 34 -21.57 0.61 4.34
N TYR A 35 -21.66 1.88 4.75
CA TYR A 35 -22.43 2.88 4.01
C TYR A 35 -21.86 3.02 2.59
N LEU A 36 -20.57 3.27 2.46
CA LEU A 36 -19.92 3.40 1.14
C LEU A 36 -20.06 2.12 0.30
N GLU A 37 -19.86 0.95 0.88
CA GLU A 37 -20.03 -0.32 0.18
C GLU A 37 -21.43 -0.49 -0.40
N SER A 38 -22.46 -0.05 0.35
CA SER A 38 -23.87 -0.17 -0.06
C SER A 38 -24.24 0.63 -1.32
N ILE A 39 -23.44 1.63 -1.67
CA ILE A 39 -23.68 2.57 -2.79
C ILE A 39 -22.57 2.61 -3.83
N SER A 40 -21.61 1.70 -3.76
CA SER A 40 -20.36 1.76 -4.53
C SER A 40 -20.02 0.43 -5.23
N THR A 41 -19.02 0.49 -6.10
CA THR A 41 -18.35 -0.70 -6.64
C THR A 41 -17.15 -1.03 -5.77
N TYR A 42 -17.14 -2.23 -5.17
CA TYR A 42 -15.99 -2.80 -4.47
C TYR A 42 -15.20 -3.73 -5.40
N PHE A 43 -13.89 -3.55 -5.45
CA PHE A 43 -12.98 -4.37 -6.23
C PHE A 43 -12.36 -5.45 -5.34
N ASN A 44 -12.83 -6.68 -5.51
CA ASN A 44 -12.40 -7.83 -4.69
C ASN A 44 -10.95 -8.27 -5.00
N ARG A 45 -10.40 -7.87 -6.14
CA ARG A 45 -9.05 -8.26 -6.59
C ARG A 45 -8.21 -7.03 -6.93
N SER A 46 -8.05 -6.17 -5.94
CA SER A 46 -7.18 -5.01 -6.02
C SER A 46 -5.86 -5.28 -5.33
N TYR A 47 -4.76 -4.91 -5.97
CA TYR A 47 -3.42 -5.23 -5.49
C TYR A 47 -2.51 -4.01 -5.47
N THR A 48 -1.65 -3.96 -4.45
CA THR A 48 -0.47 -3.10 -4.49
C THR A 48 0.66 -3.78 -5.27
N SER A 49 1.42 -3.01 -6.03
CA SER A 49 2.58 -3.55 -6.74
C SER A 49 3.79 -3.77 -5.82
N THR A 50 3.86 -3.02 -4.72
CA THR A 50 4.95 -3.09 -3.74
C THR A 50 4.40 -2.89 -2.34
N PRO A 51 4.36 -3.91 -1.47
CA PRO A 51 3.65 -3.86 -0.19
C PRO A 51 4.47 -3.20 0.93
N ILE A 52 4.87 -1.95 0.72
CA ILE A 52 5.51 -1.08 1.71
C ILE A 52 5.13 0.37 1.44
N CYS A 53 5.04 1.21 2.47
CA CYS A 53 4.40 2.53 2.43
C CYS A 53 4.90 3.45 1.31
N SER A 54 6.16 3.90 1.36
CA SER A 54 6.65 4.89 0.38
C SER A 54 6.62 4.38 -1.07
N PRO A 55 7.06 3.16 -1.38
CA PRO A 55 6.92 2.58 -2.72
C PRO A 55 5.47 2.51 -3.21
N ALA A 56 4.56 1.98 -2.39
CA ALA A 56 3.14 1.89 -2.75
C ALA A 56 2.52 3.28 -2.97
N ARG A 57 2.82 4.24 -2.09
CA ARG A 57 2.36 5.63 -2.22
C ARG A 57 2.91 6.30 -3.46
N SER A 58 4.18 6.05 -3.82
CA SER A 58 4.75 6.57 -5.06
C SER A 58 3.96 6.08 -6.28
N SER A 59 3.58 4.80 -6.29
CA SER A 59 2.77 4.22 -7.36
C SER A 59 1.35 4.79 -7.40
N VAL A 60 0.71 4.98 -6.23
CA VAL A 60 -0.63 5.58 -6.11
C VAL A 60 -0.65 7.02 -6.64
N TYR A 61 0.35 7.83 -6.30
CA TYR A 61 0.34 9.26 -6.63
C TYR A 61 0.95 9.61 -7.98
N THR A 62 1.65 8.66 -8.63
CA THR A 62 2.28 8.91 -9.94
C THR A 62 1.75 8.04 -11.06
N GLY A 63 1.04 6.93 -10.75
CA GLY A 63 0.64 5.93 -11.74
C GLY A 63 1.81 5.17 -12.36
N GLN A 64 2.98 5.15 -11.69
CA GLN A 64 4.20 4.54 -12.18
C GLN A 64 4.77 3.55 -11.18
N HIS A 65 5.50 2.56 -11.68
CA HIS A 65 6.25 1.62 -10.84
C HIS A 65 7.50 2.29 -10.22
N VAL A 66 7.99 1.71 -9.14
CA VAL A 66 9.08 2.25 -8.31
C VAL A 66 10.40 2.47 -9.06
N GLN A 67 10.69 1.71 -10.11
CA GLN A 67 11.88 1.92 -10.94
C GLN A 67 11.86 3.26 -11.68
N PHE A 68 10.68 3.86 -11.87
CA PHE A 68 10.53 5.17 -12.52
C PHE A 68 10.41 6.32 -11.51
N THR A 69 9.90 6.03 -10.31
CA THR A 69 9.73 7.06 -9.26
C THR A 69 10.98 7.25 -8.41
N GLY A 70 11.88 6.26 -8.37
CA GLY A 70 13.04 6.23 -7.49
C GLY A 70 12.75 5.81 -6.05
N VAL A 71 11.48 5.62 -5.70
CA VAL A 71 11.05 5.28 -4.33
C VAL A 71 10.85 3.76 -4.23
N TRP A 72 11.94 3.02 -4.13
CA TRP A 72 11.92 1.55 -4.12
C TRP A 72 11.90 0.93 -2.72
N ASP A 73 12.13 1.74 -1.67
CA ASP A 73 11.98 1.41 -0.25
C ASP A 73 11.48 2.65 0.50
N ASN A 74 11.20 2.53 1.78
CA ASN A 74 10.77 3.67 2.59
C ASN A 74 11.79 4.81 2.59
N THR A 75 11.32 6.03 2.49
CA THR A 75 12.16 7.23 2.40
C THR A 75 12.96 7.53 3.67
N VAL A 76 12.69 6.87 4.77
CA VAL A 76 13.56 6.87 5.98
C VAL A 76 14.88 6.13 5.76
N THR A 77 14.99 5.37 4.67
CA THR A 77 16.21 4.66 4.28
C THR A 77 17.21 5.63 3.68
N PRO A 78 18.46 5.72 4.17
CA PRO A 78 19.42 6.75 3.75
C PRO A 78 19.79 6.76 2.26
N TRP A 79 19.60 5.64 1.58
CA TRP A 79 19.92 5.48 0.16
C TRP A 79 18.71 5.61 -0.78
N VAL A 80 17.51 5.86 -0.25
CA VAL A 80 16.33 6.15 -1.07
C VAL A 80 16.24 7.64 -1.29
N PRO A 81 16.25 8.12 -2.54
CA PRO A 81 16.32 9.57 -2.81
C PRO A 81 15.03 10.31 -2.50
N GLY A 82 13.94 9.59 -2.22
CA GLY A 82 12.59 10.16 -2.22
C GLY A 82 12.05 10.33 -3.64
N LEU A 83 10.83 10.82 -3.75
CA LEU A 83 10.20 11.06 -5.05
C LEU A 83 10.98 12.13 -5.82
N TYR A 84 11.37 11.81 -7.04
CA TYR A 84 12.09 12.75 -7.90
C TYR A 84 11.25 13.98 -8.23
N ASP A 85 11.88 15.15 -8.25
CA ASP A 85 11.22 16.44 -8.49
C ASP A 85 10.59 16.57 -9.88
N ASN A 86 11.07 15.80 -10.85
CA ASN A 86 10.61 15.80 -12.23
C ASN A 86 9.51 14.76 -12.52
N VAL A 87 9.08 14.02 -11.52
CA VAL A 87 7.99 13.04 -11.67
C VAL A 87 6.65 13.73 -11.49
N ASN A 88 5.79 13.63 -12.50
CA ASN A 88 4.42 14.12 -12.40
C ASN A 88 3.62 13.30 -11.39
N THR A 89 2.96 13.98 -10.49
CA THR A 89 1.97 13.40 -9.58
C THR A 89 0.56 13.64 -10.12
N ILE A 90 -0.42 12.93 -9.55
CA ILE A 90 -1.84 13.21 -9.81
C ILE A 90 -2.20 14.67 -9.46
N GLY A 91 -1.53 15.28 -8.48
CA GLY A 91 -1.70 16.70 -8.15
C GLY A 91 -1.39 17.60 -9.33
N HIS A 92 -0.25 17.41 -10.00
CA HIS A 92 0.11 18.15 -11.23
C HIS A 92 -0.91 17.91 -12.34
N MET A 93 -1.32 16.65 -12.53
CA MET A 93 -2.23 16.27 -13.59
C MET A 93 -3.63 16.88 -13.38
N MET A 94 -4.14 16.88 -12.14
CA MET A 94 -5.44 17.50 -11.81
C MET A 94 -5.39 19.03 -11.87
N ARG A 95 -4.28 19.65 -11.44
CA ARG A 95 -4.06 21.09 -11.62
C ARG A 95 -4.12 21.47 -13.11
N ASN A 96 -3.52 20.67 -13.99
CA ASN A 96 -3.58 20.86 -15.43
C ASN A 96 -4.98 20.67 -16.03
N GLN A 97 -5.88 19.98 -15.34
CA GLN A 97 -7.30 19.86 -15.69
C GLN A 97 -8.16 20.96 -15.01
N ASN A 98 -7.54 22.00 -14.47
CA ASN A 98 -8.19 23.13 -13.80
C ASN A 98 -8.97 22.73 -12.52
N TYR A 99 -8.49 21.74 -11.78
CA TYR A 99 -9.00 21.40 -10.45
C TYR A 99 -8.30 22.22 -9.36
N GLU A 100 -9.05 22.54 -8.31
CA GLU A 100 -8.47 22.93 -7.03
C GLU A 100 -7.92 21.69 -6.35
N THR A 101 -6.64 21.66 -5.95
CA THR A 101 -5.99 20.46 -5.46
C THR A 101 -5.67 20.55 -3.98
N GLY A 102 -5.92 19.46 -3.23
CA GLY A 102 -5.63 19.39 -1.81
C GLY A 102 -5.01 18.06 -1.40
N TYR A 103 -4.04 18.09 -0.49
CA TYR A 103 -3.41 16.93 0.13
C TYR A 103 -3.45 17.04 1.65
N PHE A 104 -3.95 16.02 2.33
CA PHE A 104 -4.15 16.03 3.79
C PHE A 104 -3.68 14.72 4.41
N GLY A 105 -2.88 14.80 5.45
CA GLY A 105 -2.36 13.65 6.20
C GLY A 105 -0.97 13.19 5.79
N LYS A 106 -0.69 11.88 5.97
CA LYS A 106 0.62 11.27 5.77
C LYS A 106 1.12 11.40 4.33
N TRP A 107 2.36 11.85 4.15
CA TRP A 107 3.04 11.97 2.84
C TRP A 107 3.97 10.79 2.54
N HIS A 108 5.05 10.68 3.27
CA HIS A 108 6.03 9.60 3.23
C HIS A 108 6.65 9.34 1.84
N LEU A 109 6.88 10.41 1.06
CA LEU A 109 7.48 10.33 -0.28
C LEU A 109 8.75 11.18 -0.43
N THR A 110 9.15 11.91 0.61
CA THR A 110 10.37 12.73 0.61
C THR A 110 11.15 12.52 1.90
N ASN A 111 12.46 12.76 1.87
CA ASN A 111 13.35 12.57 3.02
C ASN A 111 13.30 13.76 3.98
N ILE A 112 12.12 14.14 4.44
CA ILE A 112 11.94 15.26 5.38
C ILE A 112 12.68 14.99 6.69
N THR A 113 12.68 13.73 7.13
CA THR A 113 13.33 13.31 8.39
C THR A 113 14.85 13.21 8.30
N GLU A 114 15.41 12.85 7.16
CA GLU A 114 16.86 12.65 6.99
C GLU A 114 17.64 13.95 6.88
N SER A 115 17.03 15.00 6.39
CA SER A 115 17.69 16.31 6.25
C SER A 115 17.70 17.13 7.53
N ASN A 116 17.36 16.55 8.69
CA ASN A 116 17.02 17.27 9.92
C ASN A 116 15.91 18.34 9.70
N VAL A 117 15.24 18.26 8.59
CA VAL A 117 14.13 19.09 8.23
C VAL A 117 12.89 18.39 8.76
N ASN A 118 12.70 18.44 10.08
CA ASN A 118 11.42 18.07 10.66
C ASN A 118 10.37 19.14 10.29
N GLU A 119 9.12 18.83 10.51
CA GLU A 119 8.00 19.75 10.30
C GLU A 119 8.25 21.13 10.92
N ASN A 120 8.92 21.16 12.06
CA ASN A 120 9.26 22.38 12.78
C ASN A 120 10.32 23.22 12.06
N ALA A 121 11.22 22.59 11.29
CA ALA A 121 12.28 23.30 10.57
C ALA A 121 11.79 23.93 9.26
N LEU A 122 10.86 23.29 8.54
CA LEU A 122 10.23 23.88 7.34
C LEU A 122 9.16 24.91 7.70
N GLY A 123 8.50 24.73 8.84
CA GLY A 123 7.31 25.49 9.21
C GLY A 123 6.14 25.27 8.25
N TYR A 124 5.02 25.90 8.54
CA TYR A 124 3.80 25.76 7.74
C TYR A 124 4.00 26.19 6.28
N GLU A 125 4.64 27.33 6.03
CA GLU A 125 4.84 27.85 4.68
C GLU A 125 5.81 27.00 3.85
N GLY A 126 6.87 26.48 4.46
CA GLY A 126 7.80 25.57 3.79
C GLY A 126 7.14 24.24 3.38
N MET A 127 6.30 23.69 4.24
CA MET A 127 5.52 22.48 3.92
C MET A 127 4.50 22.75 2.81
N LYS A 128 3.82 23.87 2.84
CA LYS A 128 2.88 24.29 1.79
C LYS A 128 3.59 24.44 0.44
N GLN A 129 4.76 25.05 0.42
CA GLN A 129 5.57 25.17 -0.80
C GLN A 129 6.01 23.80 -1.32
N MET A 130 6.43 22.88 -0.44
CA MET A 130 6.77 21.52 -0.82
C MET A 130 5.59 20.81 -1.48
N PHE A 131 4.39 20.87 -0.91
CA PHE A 131 3.21 20.25 -1.49
C PHE A 131 2.79 20.89 -2.80
N SER A 132 2.88 22.21 -2.92
CA SER A 132 2.61 22.93 -4.17
C SER A 132 3.59 22.50 -5.28
N LYS A 133 4.85 22.23 -4.93
CA LYS A 133 5.85 21.67 -5.85
C LYS A 133 5.44 20.30 -6.41
N TYR A 134 4.75 19.48 -5.62
CA TYR A 134 4.20 18.20 -6.05
C TYR A 134 2.76 18.26 -6.58
N GLY A 135 2.26 19.48 -6.86
CA GLY A 135 0.97 19.69 -7.52
C GLY A 135 -0.22 19.88 -6.58
N PHE A 136 -0.02 19.97 -5.26
CA PHE A 136 -1.07 20.15 -4.28
C PHE A 136 -1.01 21.55 -3.67
N ASP A 137 -1.97 22.41 -4.07
CA ASP A 137 -1.95 23.82 -3.69
C ASP A 137 -2.54 24.08 -2.30
N ASN A 138 -3.36 23.15 -1.81
CA ASN A 138 -3.90 23.16 -0.46
C ASN A 138 -3.40 21.96 0.32
N SER A 139 -3.03 22.17 1.57
CA SER A 139 -2.56 21.10 2.45
C SER A 139 -2.78 21.48 3.90
N ASN A 140 -2.94 20.49 4.77
CA ASN A 140 -2.73 20.73 6.19
C ASN A 140 -1.23 20.67 6.50
N GLN A 141 -0.87 20.96 7.75
CA GLN A 141 0.49 20.76 8.21
C GLN A 141 0.74 19.24 8.36
N PRO A 142 1.35 18.59 7.37
CA PRO A 142 1.51 17.17 7.42
C PRO A 142 2.71 16.81 8.28
N GLY A 143 3.63 16.34 7.99
CA GLY A 143 4.70 15.64 8.56
C GLY A 143 4.41 14.17 8.46
N GLU A 144 5.37 13.38 8.81
CA GLU A 144 5.26 11.95 8.73
C GLU A 144 4.32 11.34 9.79
N ARG A 145 3.99 12.04 10.83
CA ARG A 145 2.95 11.78 11.87
C ARG A 145 2.50 10.33 12.07
N ASP A 146 3.27 9.36 11.59
CA ASP A 146 2.97 7.95 11.58
C ASP A 146 3.71 7.15 12.66
N LEU A 147 4.43 7.83 13.56
CA LEU A 147 5.15 7.21 14.66
C LEU A 147 4.29 6.98 15.89
N GLY A 148 4.50 5.86 16.55
CA GLY A 148 3.80 5.50 17.77
C GLY A 148 2.29 5.36 17.54
N GLN A 149 1.51 6.27 18.09
CA GLN A 149 0.06 6.34 17.94
C GLN A 149 -0.34 7.47 16.99
N GLY A 150 0.30 7.55 15.83
CA GLY A 150 0.10 8.64 14.88
C GLY A 150 -1.32 8.74 14.34
N GLY A 151 -1.94 7.60 14.05
CA GLY A 151 -3.33 7.56 13.61
C GLY A 151 -4.29 8.06 14.68
N TYR A 152 -4.17 7.55 15.89
CA TYR A 152 -4.97 8.03 17.04
C TYR A 152 -4.84 9.53 17.27
N LYS A 153 -3.63 10.06 17.20
CA LYS A 153 -3.35 11.49 17.50
C LYS A 153 -3.75 12.43 16.36
N TYR A 154 -3.56 12.03 15.10
CA TYR A 154 -3.57 12.96 13.98
C TYR A 154 -4.66 12.72 12.94
N ASP A 155 -5.25 11.53 12.83
CA ASP A 155 -6.29 11.27 11.82
C ASP A 155 -7.53 12.15 12.01
N GLY A 156 -7.86 12.48 13.26
CA GLY A 156 -8.95 13.44 13.55
C GLY A 156 -8.67 14.85 13.06
N LEU A 157 -7.42 15.31 13.16
CA LEU A 157 -7.00 16.60 12.62
C LEU A 157 -7.00 16.60 11.09
N THR A 158 -6.53 15.50 10.49
CA THR A 158 -6.55 15.31 9.04
C THR A 158 -7.98 15.36 8.50
N ALA A 159 -8.92 14.65 9.13
CA ALA A 159 -10.34 14.68 8.75
C ALA A 159 -10.95 16.09 8.88
N ARG A 160 -10.65 16.80 9.99
CA ARG A 160 -11.11 18.18 10.22
C ARG A 160 -10.63 19.12 9.11
N ASP A 161 -9.34 19.08 8.79
CA ASP A 161 -8.74 19.99 7.82
C ASP A 161 -9.21 19.68 6.39
N ALA A 162 -9.41 18.40 6.07
CA ALA A 162 -10.03 17.96 4.83
C ALA A 162 -11.51 18.41 4.74
N SER A 163 -12.28 18.26 5.80
CA SER A 163 -13.68 18.74 5.88
C SER A 163 -13.77 20.25 5.68
N LYS A 164 -12.83 21.00 6.27
CA LYS A 164 -12.72 22.44 6.05
C LYS A 164 -12.48 22.77 4.58
N PHE A 165 -11.56 22.10 3.92
CA PHE A 165 -11.31 22.27 2.49
C PHE A 165 -12.55 21.99 1.64
N ILE A 166 -13.27 20.91 1.92
CA ILE A 166 -14.53 20.56 1.23
C ILE A 166 -15.57 21.67 1.41
N LEU A 167 -15.75 22.16 2.65
CA LEU A 167 -16.69 23.24 2.96
C LEU A 167 -16.33 24.55 2.25
N GLU A 168 -15.07 24.95 2.26
CA GLU A 168 -14.59 26.17 1.63
C GLU A 168 -14.75 26.15 0.09
N ASN A 169 -14.73 24.98 -0.51
CA ASN A 169 -14.90 24.78 -1.95
C ASN A 169 -16.35 24.48 -2.39
N LYS A 170 -17.32 24.50 -1.48
CA LYS A 170 -18.75 24.22 -1.79
C LYS A 170 -19.29 25.04 -2.97
N ASN A 171 -18.93 26.32 -3.05
CA ASN A 171 -19.42 27.25 -4.06
C ASN A 171 -18.35 27.63 -5.09
N ASN A 172 -17.25 26.90 -5.14
CA ASN A 172 -16.21 27.18 -6.11
C ASN A 172 -16.68 26.85 -7.53
N SER A 173 -16.35 27.70 -8.49
CA SER A 173 -16.63 27.46 -9.92
C SER A 173 -15.77 26.34 -10.50
N LYS A 174 -14.63 26.05 -9.87
CA LYS A 174 -13.74 24.94 -10.25
C LYS A 174 -14.11 23.69 -9.43
N PRO A 175 -14.06 22.51 -10.05
CA PRO A 175 -14.10 21.27 -9.28
C PRO A 175 -12.83 21.15 -8.43
N TRP A 176 -12.91 20.38 -7.35
CA TRP A 176 -11.77 20.10 -6.49
C TRP A 176 -11.40 18.61 -6.51
N SER A 177 -10.12 18.35 -6.26
CA SER A 177 -9.60 17.00 -6.00
C SER A 177 -8.85 17.01 -4.67
N ALA A 178 -9.30 16.19 -3.73
CA ALA A 178 -8.72 16.06 -2.40
C ALA A 178 -8.20 14.65 -2.15
N PHE A 179 -6.99 14.56 -1.63
CA PHE A 179 -6.29 13.31 -1.33
C PHE A 179 -6.05 13.25 0.18
N ILE A 180 -6.83 12.39 0.85
CA ILE A 180 -6.86 12.26 2.29
C ILE A 180 -6.11 10.99 2.69
N ASN A 181 -5.07 11.15 3.50
CA ASN A 181 -4.14 10.09 3.87
C ASN A 181 -4.16 9.85 5.37
N PHE A 182 -5.03 8.95 5.79
CA PHE A 182 -5.09 8.53 7.19
C PHE A 182 -3.93 7.60 7.53
N VAL A 183 -3.46 7.69 8.77
CA VAL A 183 -2.42 6.81 9.29
C VAL A 183 -3.01 5.47 9.70
N ASN A 184 -4.15 5.45 10.43
CA ASN A 184 -4.73 4.18 10.86
C ASN A 184 -5.28 3.35 9.68
N PRO A 185 -5.11 1.99 9.82
CA PRO A 185 -4.71 1.18 10.99
C PRO A 185 -3.19 0.96 11.21
N HIS A 186 -2.32 1.73 10.60
CA HIS A 186 -0.86 1.62 10.70
C HIS A 186 -0.31 1.68 12.14
N ASP A 187 -1.04 2.21 13.13
CA ASP A 187 -0.63 2.24 14.53
C ASP A 187 -0.35 0.83 15.10
N ILE A 188 -0.88 -0.23 14.45
CA ILE A 188 -0.55 -1.63 14.76
C ILE A 188 0.95 -1.92 14.71
N MET A 189 1.69 -1.21 13.87
CA MET A 189 3.13 -1.35 13.70
C MET A 189 3.89 -1.08 14.99
N PHE A 190 3.39 -0.15 15.79
CA PHE A 190 4.01 0.27 17.05
C PHE A 190 3.28 -0.27 18.29
N TYR A 191 2.27 -1.13 18.10
CA TYR A 191 1.52 -1.67 19.21
C TYR A 191 2.30 -2.74 19.97
N ARG A 192 2.30 -2.61 21.28
CA ARG A 192 2.92 -3.53 22.21
C ARG A 192 1.86 -4.33 22.96
N ALA A 193 1.66 -5.58 22.58
CA ALA A 193 0.62 -6.44 23.17
C ALA A 193 0.88 -6.81 24.64
N ALA A 194 2.17 -6.88 25.03
CA ALA A 194 2.60 -7.16 26.40
C ALA A 194 4.00 -6.57 26.66
N PRO A 195 4.42 -6.36 27.92
CA PRO A 195 5.73 -5.78 28.26
C PRO A 195 6.93 -6.54 27.70
N GLU A 196 6.81 -7.87 27.55
CA GLU A 196 7.84 -8.75 26.99
C GLU A 196 7.95 -8.69 25.46
N ILE A 197 6.90 -8.22 24.76
CA ILE A 197 6.90 -8.10 23.31
C ILE A 197 7.62 -6.81 22.93
N LYS A 198 8.86 -6.93 22.47
CA LYS A 198 9.68 -5.81 22.05
C LYS A 198 10.19 -6.03 20.64
N GLY A 199 9.98 -5.04 19.78
CA GLY A 199 10.65 -4.93 18.50
C GLY A 199 12.12 -4.52 18.66
N THR A 200 12.70 -4.11 17.57
CA THR A 200 14.11 -3.69 17.52
C THR A 200 14.25 -2.26 17.01
N GLY A 201 15.37 -1.64 17.33
CA GLY A 201 15.79 -0.31 16.85
C GLY A 201 14.67 0.73 16.94
N PHE A 202 14.41 1.36 15.83
CA PHE A 202 13.41 2.41 15.67
C PHE A 202 11.99 1.97 16.09
N ILE A 203 11.59 0.73 15.81
CA ILE A 203 10.28 0.20 16.23
C ILE A 203 10.22 0.15 17.76
N ALA A 204 11.21 -0.44 18.41
CA ALA A 204 11.26 -0.53 19.88
C ALA A 204 11.19 0.84 20.56
N ALA A 205 11.84 1.85 19.99
CA ALA A 205 11.85 3.21 20.50
C ALA A 205 10.47 3.89 20.44
N ASN A 206 9.60 3.47 19.52
CA ASN A 206 8.29 4.06 19.28
C ASN A 206 7.12 3.17 19.72
N GLN A 207 7.39 1.94 20.18
CA GLN A 207 6.33 1.02 20.63
C GLN A 207 5.61 1.53 21.88
N GLN A 208 4.29 1.42 21.85
CA GLN A 208 3.39 1.86 22.91
C GLN A 208 2.28 0.83 23.16
N PHE A 209 1.70 0.85 24.36
CA PHE A 209 0.44 0.19 24.64
C PHE A 209 -0.73 0.94 23.96
N ALA A 210 -1.92 0.33 23.97
CA ALA A 210 -3.11 1.00 23.44
C ALA A 210 -3.35 2.36 24.13
N PRO A 211 -3.90 3.34 23.40
CA PRO A 211 -4.32 4.59 24.00
C PRO A 211 -5.38 4.36 25.11
N ASN A 212 -5.39 5.20 26.11
CA ASN A 212 -6.45 5.20 27.13
C ASN A 212 -7.72 5.89 26.55
N ASP A 213 -8.41 5.19 25.67
CA ASP A 213 -9.63 5.63 25.00
C ASP A 213 -10.55 4.43 24.84
N PRO A 214 -11.83 4.52 25.23
CA PRO A 214 -12.78 3.40 25.19
C PRO A 214 -12.93 2.73 23.82
N ILE A 215 -12.62 3.41 22.73
CA ILE A 215 -12.67 2.81 21.39
C ILE A 215 -11.66 1.65 21.25
N TYR A 216 -10.57 1.67 22.03
CA TYR A 216 -9.53 0.65 22.02
C TYR A 216 -9.74 -0.47 23.04
N ASP A 217 -10.77 -0.36 23.89
CA ASP A 217 -11.08 -1.37 24.93
C ASP A 217 -11.98 -2.51 24.40
N LEU A 218 -12.55 -2.35 23.20
CA LEU A 218 -13.48 -3.34 22.67
C LEU A 218 -12.76 -4.61 22.24
N GLU A 219 -13.23 -5.72 22.78
CA GLU A 219 -12.88 -7.06 22.34
C GLU A 219 -13.88 -7.55 21.29
N HIS A 220 -13.36 -8.10 20.20
CA HIS A 220 -14.16 -8.58 19.08
C HIS A 220 -14.21 -10.12 19.08
N ASP A 221 -15.36 -10.65 18.70
CA ASP A 221 -15.52 -12.07 18.46
C ASP A 221 -15.09 -12.40 17.02
N PHE A 222 -14.03 -13.19 16.89
CA PHE A 222 -13.49 -13.64 15.61
C PHE A 222 -12.72 -14.95 15.77
N GLU A 223 -12.64 -15.71 14.69
CA GLU A 223 -11.80 -16.89 14.59
C GLU A 223 -10.51 -16.56 13.83
N PHE A 224 -9.41 -17.19 14.23
CA PHE A 224 -8.19 -17.11 13.46
C PHE A 224 -8.36 -17.85 12.12
N PRO A 225 -7.89 -17.28 10.99
CA PRO A 225 -8.01 -17.93 9.69
C PRO A 225 -7.15 -19.19 9.58
N LYS A 226 -7.45 -20.03 8.57
CA LYS A 226 -6.79 -21.35 8.39
C LYS A 226 -5.27 -21.29 8.27
N ASN A 227 -4.74 -20.21 7.71
CA ASN A 227 -3.30 -19.99 7.55
C ASN A 227 -2.69 -19.14 8.67
N PHE A 228 -3.40 -19.00 9.80
CA PHE A 228 -2.85 -18.39 10.99
C PHE A 228 -1.79 -19.31 11.62
N GLY A 229 -0.64 -18.76 11.95
CA GLY A 229 0.47 -19.50 12.54
C GLY A 229 1.62 -19.76 11.57
N PRO A 230 2.73 -20.30 12.06
CA PRO A 230 3.90 -20.61 11.26
C PRO A 230 3.63 -21.75 10.29
N ARG A 231 4.21 -21.67 9.10
CA ARG A 231 4.21 -22.80 8.15
C ARG A 231 5.19 -23.88 8.61
N GLN A 232 4.90 -25.13 8.24
CA GLN A 232 5.80 -26.25 8.55
C GLN A 232 7.09 -26.18 7.76
N SER A 233 7.04 -25.63 6.54
CA SER A 233 8.22 -25.36 5.71
C SER A 233 7.98 -24.12 4.88
N MET A 234 9.00 -23.30 4.73
CA MET A 234 9.02 -22.11 3.90
C MET A 234 10.32 -22.09 3.10
N ASP A 235 10.27 -21.59 1.88
CA ASP A 235 11.49 -21.33 1.12
C ASP A 235 12.27 -20.16 1.74
N ALA A 236 13.60 -20.18 1.60
CA ALA A 236 14.49 -19.22 2.25
C ALA A 236 14.11 -17.76 1.95
N GLY A 237 13.65 -17.45 0.74
CA GLY A 237 13.23 -16.10 0.38
C GLY A 237 11.99 -15.64 1.14
N ALA A 238 10.97 -16.48 1.28
CA ALA A 238 9.76 -16.18 2.05
C ALA A 238 10.03 -16.17 3.56
N GLU A 239 10.89 -17.07 4.03
CA GLU A 239 11.29 -17.16 5.44
C GLU A 239 12.03 -15.90 5.90
N ILE A 240 12.96 -15.39 5.09
CA ILE A 240 13.69 -14.15 5.39
C ILE A 240 12.72 -12.99 5.63
N GLY A 241 11.74 -12.80 4.76
CA GLY A 241 10.76 -11.73 4.94
C GLY A 241 9.93 -11.89 6.21
N THR A 242 9.54 -13.12 6.53
CA THR A 242 8.76 -13.45 7.73
C THR A 242 9.58 -13.22 9.00
N GLU A 243 10.82 -13.72 9.06
CA GLU A 243 11.73 -13.48 10.19
C GLU A 243 12.01 -11.99 10.39
N LEU A 244 12.19 -11.28 9.28
CA LEU A 244 12.44 -9.85 9.27
C LEU A 244 11.32 -9.10 9.98
N MET A 245 10.09 -9.37 9.60
CA MET A 245 8.91 -8.72 10.18
C MET A 245 8.74 -9.08 11.66
N ASN A 246 8.89 -10.35 12.01
CA ASN A 246 8.76 -10.80 13.40
C ASN A 246 9.85 -10.20 14.30
N THR A 247 11.07 -10.11 13.81
CA THR A 247 12.19 -9.50 14.56
C THR A 247 11.98 -7.99 14.74
N LEU A 248 11.55 -7.32 13.67
CA LEU A 248 11.33 -5.88 13.67
C LEU A 248 10.26 -5.45 14.68
N TYR A 249 9.13 -6.15 14.69
CA TYR A 249 7.98 -5.81 15.55
C TYR A 249 8.00 -6.47 16.92
N GLY A 250 8.85 -7.46 17.13
CA GLY A 250 8.85 -8.33 18.31
C GLY A 250 7.97 -9.55 18.13
N GLU A 251 8.54 -10.71 18.36
CA GLU A 251 7.86 -11.99 18.17
C GLU A 251 6.74 -12.19 19.20
N ILE A 252 5.57 -12.64 18.72
CA ILE A 252 4.48 -13.15 19.55
C ILE A 252 4.41 -14.65 19.33
N SER A 253 4.63 -15.42 20.38
CA SER A 253 4.52 -16.90 20.32
C SER A 253 3.10 -17.33 19.94
N TYR A 254 2.97 -18.30 19.03
CA TYR A 254 1.68 -18.88 18.66
C TYR A 254 1.07 -19.76 19.78
N ASN A 255 1.85 -20.07 20.83
CA ASN A 255 1.35 -20.66 22.06
C ASN A 255 0.68 -19.64 23.01
N ARG A 256 0.61 -18.37 22.61
CA ARG A 256 -0.02 -17.27 23.34
C ARG A 256 -1.19 -16.67 22.52
N PRO A 257 -2.27 -17.45 22.32
CA PRO A 257 -3.44 -16.96 21.56
C PRO A 257 -4.11 -15.75 22.22
N ASP A 258 -3.95 -15.56 23.52
CA ASP A 258 -4.38 -14.38 24.28
C ASP A 258 -3.69 -13.11 23.78
N LEU A 259 -2.39 -13.13 23.54
CA LEU A 259 -1.64 -11.99 23.02
C LEU A 259 -1.96 -11.71 21.55
N TRP A 260 -2.16 -12.76 20.77
CA TRP A 260 -2.60 -12.61 19.37
C TRP A 260 -4.00 -12.02 19.29
N ARG A 261 -4.94 -12.41 20.15
CA ARG A 261 -6.26 -11.79 20.23
C ARG A 261 -6.16 -10.31 20.59
N LYS A 262 -5.33 -9.97 21.57
CA LYS A 262 -5.05 -8.57 21.91
C LYS A 262 -4.49 -7.77 20.72
N PHE A 263 -3.54 -8.34 20.00
CA PHE A 263 -2.93 -7.74 18.83
C PHE A 263 -3.96 -7.50 17.71
N CYS A 264 -4.75 -8.49 17.38
CA CYS A 264 -5.80 -8.36 16.37
C CYS A 264 -6.90 -7.38 16.80
N ASN A 265 -7.34 -7.43 18.06
CA ASN A 265 -8.33 -6.48 18.59
C ASN A 265 -7.85 -5.03 18.48
N TYR A 266 -6.58 -4.77 18.77
CA TYR A 266 -6.01 -3.43 18.60
C TYR A 266 -6.08 -2.99 17.13
N TYR A 267 -5.74 -3.84 16.19
CA TYR A 267 -5.86 -3.55 14.76
C TYR A 267 -7.30 -3.24 14.34
N PHE A 268 -8.26 -4.05 14.79
CA PHE A 268 -9.67 -3.81 14.49
C PHE A 268 -10.19 -2.52 15.13
N ASN A 269 -9.69 -2.17 16.29
CA ASN A 269 -10.02 -0.88 16.93
C ASN A 269 -9.36 0.31 16.21
N CYS A 270 -8.17 0.16 15.65
CA CYS A 270 -7.60 1.16 14.74
C CYS A 270 -8.48 1.37 13.49
N LEU A 271 -9.04 0.29 12.93
CA LEU A 271 -10.02 0.40 11.83
C LEU A 271 -11.28 1.14 12.25
N ARG A 272 -11.80 0.89 13.45
CA ARG A 272 -12.97 1.60 13.99
C ARG A 272 -12.68 3.07 14.24
N ASP A 273 -11.49 3.39 14.70
CA ASP A 273 -11.07 4.78 14.91
C ASP A 273 -11.02 5.56 13.60
N VAL A 274 -10.38 5.03 12.57
CA VAL A 274 -10.34 5.71 11.26
C VAL A 274 -11.70 5.67 10.55
N ASP A 275 -12.54 4.69 10.79
CA ASP A 275 -13.89 4.62 10.22
C ASP A 275 -14.75 5.82 10.63
N ARG A 276 -14.69 6.22 11.90
CA ARG A 276 -15.38 7.46 12.36
C ARG A 276 -14.84 8.72 11.68
N ARG A 277 -13.55 8.73 11.26
CA ARG A 277 -12.96 9.86 10.51
C ARG A 277 -13.43 9.87 9.05
N ILE A 278 -13.58 8.70 8.47
CA ILE A 278 -14.19 8.55 7.15
C ILE A 278 -15.64 9.04 7.17
N MET A 279 -16.41 8.69 8.23
CA MET A 279 -17.79 9.18 8.40
C MET A 279 -17.85 10.71 8.45
N MET A 280 -16.93 11.38 9.15
CA MET A 280 -16.86 12.84 9.15
C MET A 280 -16.76 13.45 7.75
N LEU A 281 -16.00 12.82 6.85
CA LEU A 281 -15.88 13.28 5.45
C LEU A 281 -17.20 13.07 4.69
N ILE A 282 -17.84 11.92 4.89
CA ILE A 282 -19.14 11.60 4.26
C ILE A 282 -20.21 12.59 4.75
N ASP A 283 -20.30 12.82 6.06
CA ASP A 283 -21.24 13.77 6.65
C ASP A 283 -21.00 15.19 6.10
N THR A 284 -19.72 15.61 5.98
CA THR A 284 -19.38 16.90 5.40
C THR A 284 -19.86 17.03 3.95
N LEU A 285 -19.68 15.99 3.12
CA LEU A 285 -20.17 15.97 1.75
C LEU A 285 -21.71 16.06 1.69
N GLN A 286 -22.41 15.36 2.60
CA GLN A 286 -23.87 15.39 2.67
C GLN A 286 -24.39 16.75 3.15
N GLU A 287 -23.85 17.29 4.25
CA GLU A 287 -24.25 18.57 4.83
C GLU A 287 -23.96 19.77 3.90
N THR A 288 -23.00 19.61 3.01
CA THR A 288 -22.65 20.65 2.03
C THR A 288 -23.29 20.43 0.66
N ASP A 289 -24.16 19.43 0.50
CA ASP A 289 -24.80 19.04 -0.77
C ASP A 289 -23.80 18.69 -1.89
N GLN A 290 -22.61 18.20 -1.53
CA GLN A 290 -21.56 17.88 -2.49
C GLN A 290 -21.44 16.37 -2.81
N LEU A 291 -22.06 15.48 -2.02
CA LEU A 291 -21.98 14.03 -2.25
C LEU A 291 -22.45 13.65 -3.67
N GLU A 292 -23.54 14.28 -4.14
CA GLU A 292 -24.12 14.05 -5.47
C GLU A 292 -23.27 14.62 -6.63
N ASN A 293 -22.15 15.24 -6.32
CA ASN A 293 -21.21 15.79 -7.30
C ASN A 293 -19.75 15.39 -7.02
N THR A 294 -19.55 14.36 -6.20
CA THR A 294 -18.21 13.89 -5.81
C THR A 294 -18.06 12.40 -6.11
N ILE A 295 -17.01 12.03 -6.80
CA ILE A 295 -16.58 10.63 -6.95
C ILE A 295 -15.62 10.33 -5.82
N ILE A 296 -15.84 9.22 -5.09
CA ILE A 296 -15.03 8.83 -3.94
C ILE A 296 -14.27 7.55 -4.26
N PHE A 297 -12.95 7.59 -4.11
CA PHE A 297 -12.08 6.43 -4.08
C PHE A 297 -11.69 6.17 -2.63
N MET A 298 -11.86 4.95 -2.15
CA MET A 298 -11.29 4.53 -0.87
C MET A 298 -10.37 3.34 -1.11
N ILE A 299 -9.12 3.47 -0.69
CA ILE A 299 -8.03 2.56 -0.99
C ILE A 299 -7.13 2.33 0.22
N SER A 300 -6.19 1.40 0.10
CA SER A 300 -5.01 1.27 0.98
C SER A 300 -3.74 1.15 0.17
N ASP A 301 -2.61 1.50 0.76
CA ASP A 301 -1.29 1.35 0.14
C ASP A 301 -0.78 -0.11 0.17
N HIS A 302 -1.01 -0.83 1.26
CA HIS A 302 -0.73 -2.27 1.42
C HIS A 302 -1.56 -2.84 2.56
N GLY A 303 -1.52 -4.18 2.72
CA GLY A 303 -2.24 -4.88 3.79
C GLY A 303 -1.42 -5.07 5.07
N GLU A 304 -1.85 -6.04 5.88
CA GLU A 304 -1.27 -6.46 7.16
C GLU A 304 -1.45 -7.96 7.36
N MET A 305 -0.42 -8.66 7.83
CA MET A 305 -0.43 -10.12 7.96
C MET A 305 -1.22 -10.63 9.17
N LEU A 306 -1.27 -9.91 10.29
CA LEU A 306 -1.99 -10.30 11.52
C LEU A 306 -1.76 -11.74 11.99
N GLY A 307 -0.54 -12.27 11.83
CA GLY A 307 -0.17 -13.62 12.23
C GLY A 307 -0.45 -14.72 11.20
N GLN A 308 -1.05 -14.39 10.07
CA GLN A 308 -1.19 -15.35 8.97
C GLN A 308 0.17 -15.65 8.35
N GLN A 309 0.37 -16.88 7.87
CA GLN A 309 1.63 -17.37 7.31
C GLN A 309 2.84 -17.25 8.28
N GLY A 310 2.59 -17.14 9.58
CA GLY A 310 3.64 -16.93 10.57
C GLY A 310 4.18 -15.50 10.63
N ALA A 311 3.58 -14.53 9.93
CA ALA A 311 4.08 -13.19 9.76
C ALA A 311 3.22 -12.12 10.44
N ARG A 312 3.85 -11.00 10.79
CA ARG A 312 3.23 -9.72 11.17
C ARG A 312 3.63 -8.67 10.14
N GLY A 313 2.85 -7.59 10.06
CA GLY A 313 3.21 -6.45 9.23
C GLY A 313 3.00 -6.71 7.74
N LYS A 314 3.93 -6.26 6.95
CA LYS A 314 3.88 -6.11 5.49
C LYS A 314 5.21 -6.50 4.85
N VAL A 315 5.50 -6.02 3.65
CA VAL A 315 6.75 -6.27 2.87
C VAL A 315 6.78 -7.63 2.21
N VAL A 316 6.17 -8.65 2.80
CA VAL A 316 6.06 -10.01 2.24
C VAL A 316 5.02 -10.06 1.11
N ALA A 317 5.11 -11.05 0.24
CA ALA A 317 4.26 -11.15 -0.96
C ALA A 317 3.02 -12.04 -0.79
N TRP A 318 2.59 -12.31 0.44
CA TRP A 318 1.35 -13.03 0.73
C TRP A 318 0.11 -12.18 0.43
N GLU A 319 -1.00 -12.82 0.09
CA GLU A 319 -2.25 -12.12 -0.27
C GLU A 319 -2.66 -11.08 0.78
N GLU A 320 -2.49 -11.37 2.07
CA GLU A 320 -2.84 -10.45 3.16
C GLU A 320 -2.02 -9.16 3.17
N SER A 321 -0.82 -9.19 2.60
CA SER A 321 0.07 -8.03 2.49
C SER A 321 -0.12 -7.25 1.19
N ILE A 322 -0.40 -7.94 0.08
CA ILE A 322 -0.44 -7.32 -1.26
C ILE A 322 -1.85 -6.98 -1.73
N LYS A 323 -2.88 -7.67 -1.24
CA LYS A 323 -4.27 -7.42 -1.60
C LYS A 323 -4.86 -6.33 -0.71
N VAL A 324 -5.38 -5.30 -1.34
CA VAL A 324 -5.86 -4.08 -0.67
C VAL A 324 -7.32 -3.81 -0.98
N PRO A 325 -8.06 -3.14 -0.09
CA PRO A 325 -9.39 -2.69 -0.40
C PRO A 325 -9.33 -1.61 -1.49
N THR A 326 -10.24 -1.65 -2.43
CA THR A 326 -10.51 -0.56 -3.36
C THR A 326 -11.99 -0.47 -3.60
N LEU A 327 -12.52 0.71 -3.38
CA LEU A 327 -13.93 1.03 -3.54
C LEU A 327 -14.05 2.32 -4.34
N VAL A 328 -15.01 2.36 -5.27
CA VAL A 328 -15.33 3.56 -6.03
C VAL A 328 -16.82 3.86 -5.94
N TYR A 329 -17.15 4.99 -5.33
CA TYR A 329 -18.47 5.59 -5.38
C TYR A 329 -18.54 6.56 -6.56
N HIS A 330 -19.56 6.39 -7.39
CA HIS A 330 -19.89 7.33 -8.47
C HIS A 330 -21.34 7.78 -8.32
N PRO A 331 -21.61 9.10 -8.21
CA PRO A 331 -22.95 9.57 -7.87
C PRO A 331 -24.06 9.17 -8.85
N ASP A 332 -23.72 8.98 -10.12
CA ASP A 332 -24.71 8.55 -11.15
C ASP A 332 -24.87 7.00 -11.21
N LEU A 333 -24.05 6.26 -10.45
CA LEU A 333 -24.00 4.78 -10.48
C LEU A 333 -24.21 4.17 -9.09
N LYS A 334 -25.04 4.79 -8.27
CA LYS A 334 -25.29 4.41 -6.87
C LYS A 334 -25.91 3.02 -6.78
N GLN A 335 -25.06 2.02 -6.71
CA GLN A 335 -25.48 0.64 -6.58
C GLN A 335 -24.35 -0.18 -5.96
N GLN A 336 -24.67 -0.99 -4.96
CA GLN A 336 -23.74 -1.97 -4.45
C GLN A 336 -23.38 -2.97 -5.54
N LYS A 337 -22.09 -3.01 -5.89
CA LYS A 337 -21.55 -3.94 -6.88
C LYS A 337 -20.24 -4.52 -6.39
N MET A 338 -19.93 -5.73 -6.82
CA MET A 338 -18.63 -6.36 -6.61
C MET A 338 -18.00 -6.67 -7.97
N CYS A 339 -16.78 -6.18 -8.19
CA CYS A 339 -15.98 -6.45 -9.38
C CYS A 339 -14.87 -7.45 -9.02
N ASN A 340 -14.76 -8.53 -9.79
CA ASN A 340 -13.73 -9.57 -9.60
C ASN A 340 -12.57 -9.46 -10.60
N SER A 341 -12.54 -8.44 -11.45
CA SER A 341 -11.40 -8.17 -12.30
C SER A 341 -10.23 -7.60 -11.50
N ILE A 342 -9.02 -7.93 -11.94
CA ILE A 342 -7.78 -7.47 -11.28
C ILE A 342 -7.54 -6.01 -11.62
N ILE A 343 -7.27 -5.21 -10.59
CA ILE A 343 -6.79 -3.83 -10.70
C ILE A 343 -5.55 -3.63 -9.82
N SER A 344 -4.82 -2.58 -10.12
CA SER A 344 -3.56 -2.24 -9.46
C SER A 344 -3.57 -0.81 -8.93
N ASN A 345 -2.73 -0.54 -7.93
CA ASN A 345 -2.52 0.83 -7.43
C ASN A 345 -2.06 1.81 -8.52
N ILE A 346 -1.31 1.35 -9.53
CA ILE A 346 -0.89 2.22 -10.65
C ILE A 346 -2.05 2.58 -11.59
N ASP A 347 -3.18 1.89 -11.50
CA ASP A 347 -4.37 2.14 -12.32
C ASP A 347 -5.24 3.29 -11.77
N ILE A 348 -4.98 3.73 -10.54
CA ILE A 348 -5.74 4.78 -9.85
C ILE A 348 -5.62 6.12 -10.58
N VAL A 349 -4.41 6.53 -10.94
CA VAL A 349 -4.18 7.81 -11.64
C VAL A 349 -4.93 7.89 -12.97
N PRO A 350 -4.77 6.95 -13.92
CA PRO A 350 -5.51 7.00 -15.17
C PRO A 350 -7.03 6.87 -14.96
N SER A 351 -7.50 6.17 -13.92
CA SER A 351 -8.94 6.09 -13.60
C SER A 351 -9.50 7.43 -13.11
N ILE A 352 -8.78 8.13 -12.24
CA ILE A 352 -9.16 9.47 -11.78
C ILE A 352 -9.22 10.44 -12.98
N LEU A 353 -8.23 10.39 -13.87
CA LEU A 353 -8.18 11.26 -15.04
C LEU A 353 -9.34 10.99 -16.02
N GLU A 354 -9.72 9.73 -16.20
CA GLU A 354 -10.90 9.38 -17.03
C GLU A 354 -12.20 9.89 -16.40
N PHE A 355 -12.38 9.76 -15.09
CA PHE A 355 -13.49 10.35 -14.36
C PHE A 355 -13.48 11.88 -14.34
N ALA A 356 -12.29 12.49 -14.45
CA ALA A 356 -12.15 13.95 -14.61
C ALA A 356 -12.45 14.45 -16.04
N GLY A 357 -12.82 13.53 -16.95
CA GLY A 357 -13.31 13.85 -18.30
C GLY A 357 -12.32 13.67 -19.44
N LEU A 358 -11.14 13.13 -19.18
CA LEU A 358 -10.18 12.79 -20.23
C LEU A 358 -10.51 11.39 -20.80
N ASP A 359 -10.49 11.24 -22.11
CA ASP A 359 -10.55 9.90 -22.69
C ASP A 359 -9.17 9.19 -22.64
N LYS A 360 -9.18 7.87 -22.90
CA LYS A 360 -7.96 7.04 -22.82
C LYS A 360 -6.85 7.49 -23.78
N LEU A 361 -7.21 8.03 -24.95
CA LEU A 361 -6.25 8.54 -25.93
C LEU A 361 -5.65 9.87 -25.48
N GLU A 362 -6.47 10.74 -24.92
CA GLU A 362 -6.02 12.00 -24.32
C GLU A 362 -5.07 11.74 -23.13
N ILE A 363 -5.42 10.79 -22.26
CA ILE A 363 -4.54 10.40 -21.14
C ILE A 363 -3.20 9.90 -21.66
N LYS A 364 -3.20 8.99 -22.63
CA LYS A 364 -1.97 8.44 -23.22
C LYS A 364 -1.10 9.51 -23.90
N ASN A 365 -1.72 10.48 -24.55
CA ASN A 365 -1.00 11.55 -25.25
C ASN A 365 -0.45 12.62 -24.30
N LYS A 366 -1.21 12.98 -23.27
CA LYS A 366 -0.82 13.99 -22.30
C LYS A 366 0.17 13.47 -21.24
N PHE A 367 0.02 12.21 -20.86
CA PHE A 367 0.77 11.57 -19.78
C PHE A 367 1.31 10.20 -20.21
N PRO A 368 2.25 10.16 -21.19
CA PRO A 368 2.77 8.91 -21.76
C PRO A 368 3.60 8.09 -20.74
N GLU A 369 3.99 8.70 -19.64
CA GLU A 369 4.68 8.05 -18.53
C GLU A 369 3.79 7.10 -17.72
N LEU A 370 2.46 7.25 -17.76
CA LEU A 370 1.54 6.38 -17.03
C LEU A 370 1.60 4.94 -17.53
N LYS A 371 1.77 4.01 -16.60
CA LYS A 371 1.86 2.56 -16.87
C LYS A 371 0.61 1.81 -16.46
N GLY A 372 -0.28 2.45 -15.73
CA GLY A 372 -1.57 1.90 -15.33
C GLY A 372 -2.62 2.00 -16.45
N ASN A 373 -3.69 1.24 -16.30
CA ASN A 373 -4.86 1.26 -17.16
C ASN A 373 -6.09 1.69 -16.36
N SER A 374 -6.86 2.65 -16.88
CA SER A 374 -8.09 3.05 -16.21
C SER A 374 -9.07 1.88 -16.09
N TYR A 375 -9.67 1.76 -14.92
CA TYR A 375 -10.76 0.82 -14.62
C TYR A 375 -12.14 1.50 -14.51
N ALA A 376 -12.28 2.73 -15.00
CA ALA A 376 -13.56 3.45 -14.99
C ALA A 376 -14.70 2.63 -15.64
N HIS A 377 -14.42 1.94 -16.76
CA HIS A 377 -15.37 1.06 -17.43
C HIS A 377 -15.88 -0.10 -16.54
N LEU A 378 -15.08 -0.58 -15.57
CA LEU A 378 -15.49 -1.62 -14.63
C LEU A 378 -16.44 -1.06 -13.54
N VAL A 379 -16.33 0.22 -13.21
CA VAL A 379 -17.29 0.89 -12.32
C VAL A 379 -18.66 1.01 -13.01
N GLU A 380 -18.65 1.30 -14.30
CA GLU A 380 -19.90 1.33 -15.11
C GLU A 380 -20.53 -0.05 -15.22
N ASN A 381 -19.73 -1.06 -15.55
CA ASN A 381 -20.19 -2.43 -15.69
C ASN A 381 -19.15 -3.45 -15.21
N VAL A 382 -19.38 -4.03 -14.04
CA VAL A 382 -18.50 -5.00 -13.38
C VAL A 382 -18.30 -6.32 -14.17
N ASN A 383 -19.12 -6.57 -15.20
CA ASN A 383 -18.99 -7.75 -16.05
C ASN A 383 -18.02 -7.55 -17.23
N TYR A 384 -17.51 -6.35 -17.42
CA TYR A 384 -16.45 -6.13 -18.40
C TYR A 384 -15.15 -6.80 -17.92
N THR A 385 -14.32 -7.20 -18.87
CA THR A 385 -13.01 -7.80 -18.59
C THR A 385 -11.92 -6.74 -18.56
N ASN A 386 -10.90 -6.99 -17.75
CA ASN A 386 -9.68 -6.19 -17.72
C ASN A 386 -8.53 -7.01 -18.31
N ASN A 387 -7.64 -6.38 -19.05
CA ASN A 387 -6.44 -7.04 -19.59
C ASN A 387 -5.60 -7.70 -18.50
N ARG A 388 -5.55 -7.12 -17.29
CA ARG A 388 -4.84 -7.70 -16.15
C ARG A 388 -5.35 -9.08 -15.72
N ASP A 389 -6.57 -9.44 -16.03
CA ASP A 389 -7.10 -10.78 -15.76
C ASP A 389 -6.33 -11.87 -16.54
N VAL A 390 -5.77 -11.52 -17.71
CA VAL A 390 -5.01 -12.40 -18.58
C VAL A 390 -3.49 -12.15 -18.48
N GLU A 391 -3.07 -10.90 -18.59
CA GLU A 391 -1.66 -10.50 -18.58
C GLU A 391 -1.05 -10.58 -17.17
N GLY A 392 -1.86 -10.36 -16.15
CA GLY A 392 -1.46 -10.38 -14.76
C GLY A 392 -1.14 -9.00 -14.17
N HIS A 393 -0.98 -8.98 -12.87
CA HIS A 393 -0.53 -7.85 -12.07
C HIS A 393 0.87 -8.10 -11.53
N LEU A 394 1.80 -7.20 -11.81
CA LEU A 394 3.17 -7.27 -11.33
C LEU A 394 3.25 -7.00 -9.83
N ILE A 395 3.91 -7.92 -9.13
CA ILE A 395 4.31 -7.75 -7.72
C ILE A 395 5.82 -7.69 -7.69
N HIS A 396 6.36 -6.74 -6.98
CA HIS A 396 7.78 -6.69 -6.70
C HIS A 396 8.04 -6.08 -5.33
N GLY A 397 9.14 -6.45 -4.70
CA GLY A 397 9.50 -5.90 -3.41
C GLY A 397 10.93 -6.22 -3.02
N VAL A 398 11.35 -5.47 -2.02
CA VAL A 398 12.67 -5.61 -1.40
C VAL A 398 12.45 -5.86 0.08
N GLN A 399 12.96 -6.96 0.58
CA GLN A 399 12.86 -7.35 1.99
C GLN A 399 14.00 -6.74 2.81
N ILE A 400 14.33 -5.47 2.53
CA ILE A 400 15.34 -4.72 3.24
C ILE A 400 14.64 -3.57 3.96
N ILE A 401 14.70 -3.56 5.28
CA ILE A 401 14.18 -2.46 6.08
C ILE A 401 15.35 -1.86 6.88
N PRO A 402 15.51 -0.54 6.90
CA PRO A 402 16.68 0.11 7.51
C PRO A 402 16.96 -0.27 8.96
N THR A 403 15.91 -0.42 9.74
CA THR A 403 15.98 -0.80 11.15
C THR A 403 16.49 -2.22 11.38
N VAL A 404 16.48 -3.05 10.37
CA VAL A 404 17.01 -4.41 10.41
C VAL A 404 18.52 -4.43 10.36
N PHE A 405 19.16 -3.37 9.93
CA PHE A 405 20.62 -3.25 9.97
C PHE A 405 21.20 -3.39 11.38
N GLU A 406 20.43 -3.06 12.40
CA GLU A 406 20.83 -3.26 13.80
C GLU A 406 20.67 -4.72 14.24
N VAL A 407 19.89 -5.52 13.51
CA VAL A 407 19.52 -6.89 13.91
C VAL A 407 20.29 -7.94 13.15
N ALA A 408 20.76 -7.62 11.97
CA ALA A 408 21.23 -8.62 11.03
C ALA A 408 22.74 -8.63 10.85
N GLU A 409 23.50 -9.14 11.86
CA GLU A 409 24.87 -9.59 11.61
C GLU A 409 24.94 -10.57 10.42
N LYS A 410 23.91 -11.39 10.23
CA LYS A 410 23.78 -12.29 9.09
C LYS A 410 23.54 -11.59 7.75
N PHE A 411 23.18 -10.32 7.75
CA PHE A 411 23.00 -9.50 6.54
C PHE A 411 24.25 -8.67 6.16
N ARG A 412 25.39 -8.95 6.76
CA ARG A 412 26.66 -8.34 6.37
C ARG A 412 27.14 -8.92 5.06
N HIS A 413 27.38 -8.14 4.09
CA HIS A 413 28.26 -8.24 2.90
C HIS A 413 27.54 -7.89 1.60
N THR A 414 28.03 -6.86 0.97
CA THR A 414 28.22 -6.60 -0.45
C THR A 414 27.30 -5.70 -1.23
N ALA A 415 27.89 -5.20 -2.29
CA ALA A 415 27.59 -4.03 -3.08
C ALA A 415 26.55 -4.24 -4.20
N LEU A 416 25.62 -3.34 -4.30
CA LEU A 416 24.81 -3.03 -5.48
C LEU A 416 25.32 -1.73 -6.10
N ALA A 417 24.87 -1.39 -7.29
CA ALA A 417 25.29 -0.24 -8.12
C ALA A 417 26.02 0.92 -7.40
N GLU A 418 27.01 1.50 -8.02
CA GLU A 418 28.06 2.32 -7.40
C GLU A 418 27.57 3.45 -6.47
N GLY A 419 26.47 4.11 -6.79
CA GLY A 419 25.89 5.17 -5.96
C GLY A 419 25.21 4.66 -4.69
N PHE A 420 24.59 3.49 -4.73
CA PHE A 420 23.98 2.82 -3.60
C PHE A 420 25.05 2.32 -2.62
N VAL A 421 26.12 1.72 -3.16
CA VAL A 421 27.27 1.23 -2.38
C VAL A 421 27.90 2.33 -1.55
N ASN A 422 28.09 3.49 -2.13
CA ASN A 422 28.75 4.59 -1.43
C ASN A 422 27.91 5.14 -0.28
N LYS A 423 26.59 5.25 -0.46
CA LYS A 423 25.66 5.63 0.62
C LYS A 423 25.59 4.55 1.71
N ALA A 424 25.49 3.28 1.33
CA ALA A 424 25.49 2.16 2.26
C ALA A 424 26.80 2.07 3.06
N LYS A 425 27.96 2.32 2.43
CA LYS A 425 29.26 2.40 3.11
C LYS A 425 29.32 3.57 4.09
N ALA A 426 28.80 4.74 3.71
CA ALA A 426 28.71 5.89 4.61
C ALA A 426 27.83 5.58 5.83
N PHE A 427 26.73 4.88 5.63
CA PHE A 427 25.84 4.42 6.70
C PHE A 427 26.53 3.40 7.62
N ALA A 428 27.23 2.43 7.04
CA ALA A 428 28.02 1.43 7.80
C ALA A 428 29.16 2.07 8.61
N SER A 429 29.79 3.12 8.08
CA SER A 429 30.86 3.84 8.81
C SER A 429 30.38 4.55 10.08
N GLN A 430 29.08 4.73 10.24
CA GLN A 430 28.42 5.27 11.43
C GLN A 430 28.07 4.18 12.47
N GLY A 431 28.55 2.94 12.28
CA GLY A 431 28.30 1.81 13.18
C GLY A 431 27.06 0.98 12.84
N ASN A 432 26.41 1.26 11.69
CA ASN A 432 25.27 0.46 11.21
C ASN A 432 25.74 -0.71 10.33
N PHE A 433 24.95 -1.77 10.27
CA PHE A 433 25.28 -2.96 9.49
C PHE A 433 24.80 -2.83 8.03
N LEU A 434 25.55 -3.44 7.10
CA LEU A 434 25.13 -3.58 5.71
C LEU A 434 24.32 -4.88 5.52
N PRO A 435 23.27 -4.88 4.67
CA PRO A 435 22.59 -6.10 4.28
C PRO A 435 23.52 -7.05 3.54
N ASP A 436 23.31 -8.35 3.71
CA ASP A 436 23.96 -9.37 2.88
C ASP A 436 23.21 -9.51 1.55
N PHE A 437 23.68 -8.84 0.53
CA PHE A 437 23.08 -8.87 -0.79
C PHE A 437 23.29 -10.19 -1.56
N SER A 438 23.91 -11.19 -0.96
CA SER A 438 23.92 -12.56 -1.51
C SER A 438 22.63 -13.32 -1.18
N LEU A 439 21.89 -12.87 -0.18
CA LEU A 439 20.63 -13.47 0.22
C LEU A 439 19.47 -13.09 -0.72
N PRO A 440 18.40 -13.90 -0.80
CA PRO A 440 17.23 -13.62 -1.65
C PRO A 440 16.34 -12.52 -1.05
N LEU A 441 16.85 -11.30 -1.01
CA LEU A 441 16.19 -10.13 -0.43
C LEU A 441 15.17 -9.47 -1.34
N ASN A 442 15.18 -9.82 -2.63
CA ASN A 442 14.23 -9.29 -3.60
C ASN A 442 13.27 -10.38 -4.06
N TYR A 443 12.08 -9.96 -4.42
CA TYR A 443 11.14 -10.81 -5.12
C TYR A 443 10.46 -10.06 -6.28
N LYS A 444 10.08 -10.83 -7.28
CA LYS A 444 9.21 -10.45 -8.39
C LYS A 444 8.19 -11.53 -8.61
N GLY A 445 7.01 -11.14 -9.00
CA GLY A 445 5.96 -12.10 -9.27
C GLY A 445 4.81 -11.49 -10.06
N VAL A 446 3.84 -12.33 -10.34
CA VAL A 446 2.63 -11.95 -11.06
C VAL A 446 1.41 -12.66 -10.47
N VAL A 447 0.33 -11.93 -10.35
CA VAL A 447 -1.01 -12.47 -10.03
C VAL A 447 -1.86 -12.32 -11.27
N ASP A 448 -2.40 -13.40 -11.80
CA ASP A 448 -3.46 -13.37 -12.80
C ASP A 448 -4.81 -13.82 -12.19
N LYS A 449 -5.80 -14.04 -13.03
CA LYS A 449 -7.16 -14.40 -12.57
C LYS A 449 -7.20 -15.64 -11.68
N LYS A 450 -6.25 -16.58 -11.85
CA LYS A 450 -6.27 -17.85 -11.15
C LYS A 450 -5.01 -18.12 -10.33
N TYR A 451 -3.86 -17.76 -10.84
CA TYR A 451 -2.58 -18.15 -10.26
C TYR A 451 -1.78 -16.97 -9.75
N LYS A 452 -0.96 -17.24 -8.74
CA LYS A 452 0.11 -16.35 -8.28
C LYS A 452 1.45 -17.06 -8.37
N PHE A 453 2.41 -16.39 -8.98
CA PHE A 453 3.79 -16.82 -9.11
C PHE A 453 4.71 -15.80 -8.45
N LEU A 454 5.72 -16.29 -7.74
CA LEU A 454 6.78 -15.49 -7.11
C LEU A 454 8.14 -16.16 -7.37
N ARG A 455 9.15 -15.34 -7.60
CA ARG A 455 10.56 -15.74 -7.56
C ARG A 455 11.31 -14.83 -6.61
N PHE A 456 12.13 -15.43 -5.74
CA PHE A 456 12.99 -14.74 -4.79
C PHE A 456 14.43 -14.84 -5.26
N PHE A 457 15.16 -13.75 -5.22
CA PHE A 457 16.52 -13.69 -5.74
C PHE A 457 17.38 -12.71 -4.97
N SER A 458 18.68 -12.95 -4.99
CA SER A 458 19.67 -11.99 -4.53
C SER A 458 19.62 -10.75 -5.44
N PRO A 459 19.73 -9.53 -4.90
CA PRO A 459 19.85 -8.33 -5.74
C PRO A 459 20.94 -8.40 -6.80
N ARG A 460 21.98 -9.22 -6.58
CA ARG A 460 23.06 -9.47 -7.55
C ARG A 460 22.63 -10.33 -8.72
N MET A 461 21.57 -11.11 -8.56
CA MET A 461 21.03 -12.06 -9.55
C MET A 461 19.74 -11.52 -10.18
N ASN A 462 19.60 -10.20 -10.25
CA ASN A 462 18.43 -9.55 -10.84
C ASN A 462 18.47 -9.63 -12.37
N ASN A 463 18.14 -10.79 -12.89
CA ASN A 463 18.03 -11.06 -14.32
C ASN A 463 16.56 -11.39 -14.72
N ILE A 464 16.36 -11.60 -16.01
CA ILE A 464 15.09 -12.04 -16.58
C ILE A 464 15.27 -13.49 -17.05
N PRO A 465 14.89 -14.50 -16.24
CA PRO A 465 15.03 -15.89 -16.63
C PRO A 465 14.04 -16.26 -17.75
N HIS A 466 14.54 -16.89 -18.81
CA HIS A 466 13.75 -17.25 -19.99
C HIS A 466 13.40 -18.74 -20.06
N ASP A 467 14.15 -19.59 -19.40
CA ASP A 467 13.87 -21.01 -19.31
C ASP A 467 13.99 -21.53 -17.88
N TYR A 468 13.62 -22.79 -17.66
CA TYR A 468 13.60 -23.39 -16.33
C TYR A 468 15.00 -23.49 -15.70
N ASN A 469 16.02 -23.81 -16.50
CA ASN A 469 17.38 -23.93 -15.97
C ASN A 469 17.92 -22.57 -15.55
N ASP A 470 17.62 -21.53 -16.32
CA ASP A 470 17.94 -20.15 -16.00
C ASP A 470 17.17 -19.67 -14.75
N LEU A 471 15.89 -20.01 -14.64
CA LEU A 471 15.08 -19.71 -13.45
C LEU A 471 15.68 -20.36 -12.19
N VAL A 472 16.04 -21.62 -12.24
CA VAL A 472 16.66 -22.35 -11.12
C VAL A 472 18.04 -21.81 -10.79
N ALA A 473 18.86 -21.51 -11.80
CA ALA A 473 20.24 -21.05 -11.59
C ALA A 473 20.32 -19.64 -10.99
N ASN A 474 19.34 -18.78 -11.28
CA ASN A 474 19.40 -17.35 -10.97
C ASN A 474 18.45 -16.91 -9.86
N ASN A 475 17.57 -17.79 -9.39
CA ASN A 475 16.66 -17.50 -8.29
C ASN A 475 16.82 -18.52 -7.18
N SER A 476 16.86 -18.06 -5.95
CA SER A 476 17.03 -18.93 -4.79
C SER A 476 15.82 -19.82 -4.57
N ASP A 477 14.64 -19.24 -4.78
CA ASP A 477 13.34 -19.88 -4.56
C ASP A 477 12.28 -19.33 -5.50
N PHE A 478 11.25 -20.11 -5.71
CA PHE A 478 10.03 -19.69 -6.39
C PHE A 478 8.83 -20.41 -5.81
N GLN A 479 7.66 -19.77 -5.92
CA GLN A 479 6.38 -20.27 -5.42
C GLN A 479 5.32 -20.14 -6.50
N LEU A 480 4.35 -21.05 -6.47
CA LEU A 480 3.20 -21.03 -7.37
C LEU A 480 1.95 -21.47 -6.63
N PHE A 481 0.92 -20.64 -6.61
CA PHE A 481 -0.35 -20.91 -5.93
C PHE A 481 -1.54 -20.83 -6.88
N ASP A 482 -2.51 -21.72 -6.69
CA ASP A 482 -3.84 -21.65 -7.33
C ASP A 482 -4.79 -20.88 -6.38
N LEU A 483 -4.93 -19.58 -6.59
CA LEU A 483 -5.74 -18.73 -5.69
C LEU A 483 -7.25 -19.01 -5.77
N GLU A 484 -7.72 -19.72 -6.80
CA GLU A 484 -9.13 -20.11 -6.92
C GLU A 484 -9.47 -21.27 -5.98
N ASN A 485 -8.58 -22.27 -5.88
CA ASN A 485 -8.76 -23.47 -5.07
C ASN A 485 -8.03 -23.38 -3.72
N ASP A 486 -7.02 -22.53 -3.61
CA ASP A 486 -6.21 -22.32 -2.42
C ASP A 486 -6.02 -20.82 -2.13
N PRO A 487 -7.09 -20.10 -1.75
CA PRO A 487 -7.02 -18.66 -1.47
C PRO A 487 -6.17 -18.28 -0.24
N TYR A 488 -5.79 -19.28 0.57
CA TYR A 488 -4.92 -19.12 1.74
C TYR A 488 -3.46 -19.48 1.48
N GLU A 489 -3.11 -19.82 0.23
CA GLU A 489 -1.73 -20.09 -0.20
C GLU A 489 -1.03 -21.20 0.64
N MET A 490 -1.78 -22.24 0.98
CA MET A 490 -1.29 -23.34 1.82
C MET A 490 -0.54 -24.41 1.02
N ASN A 491 -0.76 -24.50 -0.29
CA ASN A 491 -0.21 -25.54 -1.16
C ASN A 491 0.61 -24.92 -2.30
N ASP A 492 1.93 -24.96 -2.16
CA ASP A 492 2.86 -24.49 -3.19
C ASP A 492 3.01 -25.52 -4.32
N LEU A 493 2.41 -25.22 -5.46
CA LEU A 493 2.43 -26.05 -6.66
C LEU A 493 3.79 -26.12 -7.34
N SER A 494 4.70 -25.21 -7.05
CA SER A 494 6.04 -25.15 -7.68
C SER A 494 6.91 -26.36 -7.36
N LYS A 495 6.61 -27.06 -6.27
CA LYS A 495 7.36 -28.25 -5.82
C LYS A 495 7.01 -29.52 -6.60
N ASN A 496 5.98 -29.49 -7.44
CA ASN A 496 5.57 -30.62 -8.25
C ASN A 496 6.02 -30.43 -9.69
N GLU A 497 6.89 -31.33 -10.19
CA GLU A 497 7.44 -31.28 -11.56
C GLU A 497 6.35 -31.27 -12.66
N ASN A 498 5.17 -31.83 -12.40
CA ASN A 498 4.04 -31.79 -13.33
C ASN A 498 3.52 -30.38 -13.59
N ASN A 499 3.83 -29.42 -12.73
CA ASN A 499 3.42 -28.01 -12.87
C ASN A 499 4.49 -27.14 -13.55
N ARG A 500 5.57 -27.75 -14.08
CA ARG A 500 6.69 -27.02 -14.68
C ARG A 500 6.28 -26.11 -15.84
N ASP A 501 5.39 -26.57 -16.70
CA ASP A 501 4.90 -25.77 -17.83
C ASP A 501 4.09 -24.58 -17.34
N LEU A 502 3.22 -24.77 -16.34
CA LEU A 502 2.47 -23.70 -15.71
C LEU A 502 3.40 -22.70 -15.01
N LEU A 503 4.41 -23.18 -14.29
CA LEU A 503 5.42 -22.35 -13.65
C LEU A 503 6.12 -21.43 -14.67
N MET A 504 6.52 -22.00 -15.82
CA MET A 504 7.20 -21.25 -16.88
C MET A 504 6.26 -20.27 -17.57
N LEU A 505 5.00 -20.62 -17.77
CA LEU A 505 3.99 -19.70 -18.29
C LEU A 505 3.82 -18.47 -17.37
N MET A 506 3.76 -18.69 -16.08
CA MET A 506 3.62 -17.60 -15.11
C MET A 506 4.91 -16.76 -15.00
N ASN A 507 6.08 -17.38 -15.12
CA ASN A 507 7.34 -16.65 -15.19
C ASN A 507 7.42 -15.77 -16.46
N GLU A 508 6.93 -16.24 -17.60
CA GLU A 508 6.84 -15.46 -18.83
C GLU A 508 5.91 -14.25 -18.65
N LYS A 509 4.72 -14.43 -18.04
CA LYS A 509 3.83 -13.32 -17.69
C LYS A 509 4.53 -12.29 -16.80
N CYS A 510 5.26 -12.76 -15.78
CA CYS A 510 6.03 -11.89 -14.92
C CYS A 510 7.09 -11.08 -15.70
N ASN A 511 7.81 -11.72 -16.61
CA ASN A 511 8.79 -11.05 -17.47
C ASN A 511 8.12 -10.01 -18.37
N ASN A 512 6.98 -10.32 -18.97
CA ASN A 512 6.23 -9.40 -19.83
C ASN A 512 5.77 -8.16 -19.07
N CYS A 513 5.30 -8.32 -17.82
CA CYS A 513 4.93 -7.18 -16.96
C CYS A 513 6.11 -6.26 -16.61
N LEU A 514 7.37 -6.75 -16.70
CA LEU A 514 8.56 -5.95 -16.43
C LEU A 514 9.00 -5.08 -17.61
N LEU A 515 8.49 -5.37 -18.81
CA LEU A 515 8.87 -4.65 -20.04
C LEU A 515 8.04 -3.36 -20.25
N TYR A 516 7.00 -3.13 -19.46
CA TYR A 516 6.09 -1.98 -19.59
C TYR A 516 6.32 -0.91 -18.53
#